data_9dfb6fca78ee3ecaefbbdcf482c1d60a
#
_entry.id   9dfb6fca78ee3ecaefbbdcf482c1d60a
#
_cell.length_a   1.000
_cell.length_b   1.000
_cell.length_c   1.000
_cell.angle_alpha   90.00
_cell.angle_beta   90.00
_cell.angle_gamma   90.00
#
_symmetry.space_group_name_H-M   'P 1'
#
loop_
_entity.id
_entity.type
_entity.pdbx_description
1 polymer ?
#
loop_
_entity_poly.entity_id
_entity_poly.type
_entity_poly.pdbx_seq_one_letter_code
_entity_poly.pdbx_strand_id
1 'polypeptide(L)'
;AKRERYSGRWLLVHRKGATRALPAGHEDNPSCYRDTGHPAIIPGSMGTGSYVVLGTHRIKDTFCSVNHGAGRVMSRKRAKSEFTKEDLVKQMGHVVTIARSMKSLLDEAPLAYKDIDEVIFTLVEAGLTKPLVKLSPMGVLKGEGSEG
;
A
#
# COMPACT_ATOMS: atom_id res chain seq x y z
N ALA A 1 -13.34 -5.24 -12.30
CA ALA A 1 -12.64 -5.58 -13.55
C ALA A 1 -12.63 -4.39 -14.50
N LYS A 2 -11.54 -4.18 -15.22
CA LYS A 2 -11.42 -3.18 -16.28
C LYS A 2 -10.91 -3.86 -17.55
N ARG A 3 -11.47 -3.47 -18.71
CA ARG A 3 -10.93 -3.90 -20.00
C ARG A 3 -9.72 -3.03 -20.33
N GLU A 4 -8.58 -3.65 -20.54
CA GLU A 4 -7.29 -2.99 -20.78
C GLU A 4 -6.55 -3.68 -21.94
N ARG A 5 -5.71 -2.91 -22.66
CA ARG A 5 -4.96 -3.43 -23.80
C ARG A 5 -3.50 -3.68 -23.41
N TYR A 6 -3.03 -4.91 -23.63
CA TYR A 6 -1.64 -5.30 -23.39
C TYR A 6 -1.11 -6.10 -24.59
N SER A 7 0.03 -5.71 -25.12
CA SER A 7 0.68 -6.37 -26.27
C SER A 7 -0.28 -6.63 -27.43
N GLY A 8 -1.12 -5.64 -27.75
CA GLY A 8 -2.09 -5.72 -28.83
C GLY A 8 -3.37 -6.49 -28.52
N ARG A 9 -3.46 -7.16 -27.37
CA ARG A 9 -4.62 -7.97 -26.95
C ARG A 9 -5.48 -7.23 -25.93
N TRP A 10 -6.80 -7.39 -26.03
CA TRP A 10 -7.75 -6.93 -25.02
C TRP A 10 -7.86 -7.98 -23.90
N LEU A 11 -7.63 -7.55 -22.66
CA LEU A 11 -7.72 -8.37 -21.46
C LEU A 11 -8.75 -7.77 -20.50
N LEU A 12 -9.41 -8.63 -19.72
CA LEU A 12 -10.22 -8.20 -18.58
C LEU A 12 -9.37 -8.32 -17.33
N VAL A 13 -8.87 -7.18 -16.84
CA VAL A 13 -7.94 -7.13 -15.70
C VAL A 13 -8.70 -6.96 -14.40
N HIS A 14 -8.49 -7.89 -13.47
CA HIS A 14 -9.00 -7.83 -12.11
C HIS A 14 -7.84 -7.54 -11.16
N ARG A 15 -7.94 -6.48 -10.36
CA ARG A 15 -6.96 -6.15 -9.32
C ARG A 15 -7.59 -6.32 -7.96
N LYS A 16 -7.00 -7.21 -7.14
CA LYS A 16 -7.28 -7.36 -5.71
C LYS A 16 -5.95 -7.43 -4.97
N GLY A 17 -5.75 -6.56 -3.99
CA GLY A 17 -4.44 -6.41 -3.35
C GLY A 17 -3.39 -5.76 -4.26
N ALA A 18 -3.80 -5.16 -5.37
CA ALA A 18 -2.97 -4.45 -6.33
C ALA A 18 -3.63 -3.15 -6.77
N THR A 19 -2.80 -2.16 -7.09
CA THR A 19 -3.19 -0.83 -7.57
C THR A 19 -2.60 -0.59 -8.95
N ARG A 20 -3.34 0.10 -9.81
CA ARG A 20 -2.84 0.49 -11.13
C ARG A 20 -1.79 1.59 -11.01
N ALA A 21 -0.66 1.42 -11.70
CA ALA A 21 0.42 2.39 -11.80
C ALA A 21 0.82 2.53 -13.27
N LEU A 22 0.26 3.53 -13.94
CA LEU A 22 0.51 3.77 -15.35
C LEU A 22 1.85 4.50 -15.53
N PRO A 23 2.75 3.99 -16.39
CA PRO A 23 4.02 4.67 -16.66
C PRO A 23 3.82 5.93 -17.49
N ALA A 24 4.84 6.77 -17.59
CA ALA A 24 4.85 7.91 -18.51
C ALA A 24 4.52 7.48 -19.93
N GLY A 25 3.80 8.30 -20.67
CA GLY A 25 3.39 8.06 -22.04
C GLY A 25 2.28 7.01 -22.23
N HIS A 26 1.72 6.44 -21.15
CA HIS A 26 0.61 5.51 -21.29
C HIS A 26 -0.66 6.22 -21.76
N GLU A 27 -1.36 5.64 -22.74
CA GLU A 27 -2.55 6.24 -23.38
C GLU A 27 -3.70 6.56 -22.42
N ASP A 28 -3.85 5.75 -21.36
CA ASP A 28 -4.88 5.90 -20.31
C ASP A 28 -4.50 6.93 -19.24
N ASN A 29 -3.34 7.58 -19.31
CA ASN A 29 -2.98 8.62 -18.35
C ASN A 29 -3.86 9.85 -18.51
N PRO A 30 -4.37 10.44 -17.40
CA PRO A 30 -4.88 11.80 -17.44
C PRO A 30 -3.85 12.77 -18.04
N SER A 31 -4.32 13.84 -18.68
CA SER A 31 -3.43 14.81 -19.35
C SER A 31 -2.33 15.35 -18.43
N CYS A 32 -2.63 15.61 -17.17
CA CYS A 32 -1.67 16.10 -16.16
C CYS A 32 -0.58 15.09 -15.77
N TYR A 33 -0.76 13.81 -16.09
CA TYR A 33 0.21 12.73 -15.80
C TYR A 33 0.78 12.08 -17.06
N ARG A 34 0.50 12.64 -18.24
CA ARG A 34 0.92 12.04 -19.51
C ARG A 34 2.43 11.84 -19.58
N ASP A 35 3.20 12.86 -19.20
CA ASP A 35 4.65 12.88 -19.33
C ASP A 35 5.38 12.30 -18.10
N THR A 36 4.74 12.28 -16.95
CA THR A 36 5.33 11.84 -15.69
C THR A 36 4.96 10.42 -15.29
N GLY A 37 3.83 9.91 -15.77
CA GLY A 37 3.16 8.72 -15.26
C GLY A 37 2.22 9.04 -14.09
N HIS A 38 1.26 8.14 -13.85
CA HIS A 38 0.25 8.30 -12.80
C HIS A 38 0.78 7.80 -11.45
N PRO A 39 0.89 8.67 -10.42
CA PRO A 39 1.38 8.27 -9.11
C PRO A 39 0.46 7.22 -8.45
N ALA A 40 1.07 6.25 -7.79
CA ALA A 40 0.39 5.27 -6.96
C ALA A 40 0.86 5.38 -5.50
N ILE A 41 -0.06 5.21 -4.56
CA ILE A 41 0.26 5.17 -3.13
C ILE A 41 0.36 3.71 -2.71
N ILE A 42 1.42 3.39 -1.96
CA ILE A 42 1.64 2.09 -1.33
C ILE A 42 1.70 2.34 0.19
N PRO A 43 0.60 2.16 0.93
CA PRO A 43 0.57 2.34 2.36
C PRO A 43 1.29 1.22 3.11
N GLY A 44 1.95 1.57 4.20
CA GLY A 44 2.47 0.65 5.19
C GLY A 44 1.40 0.22 6.20
N SER A 45 1.61 0.55 7.46
CA SER A 45 0.68 0.31 8.56
C SER A 45 0.33 1.62 9.28
N MET A 46 -0.45 1.54 10.36
CA MET A 46 -0.80 2.70 11.18
C MET A 46 0.44 3.42 11.75
N GLY A 47 1.49 2.68 12.10
CA GLY A 47 2.72 3.21 12.71
C GLY A 47 3.89 3.35 11.75
N THR A 48 3.75 2.91 10.50
CA THR A 48 4.82 2.96 9.49
C THR A 48 4.47 3.88 8.35
N GLY A 49 5.47 4.27 7.57
CA GLY A 49 5.28 5.19 6.44
C GLY A 49 4.44 4.63 5.30
N SER A 50 4.14 5.50 4.36
CA SER A 50 3.56 5.14 3.05
C SER A 50 4.45 5.72 1.96
N TYR A 51 4.44 5.12 0.78
CA TYR A 51 5.20 5.61 -0.35
C TYR A 51 4.30 6.07 -1.49
N VAL A 52 4.69 7.17 -2.13
CA VAL A 52 4.20 7.53 -3.46
C VAL A 52 5.24 7.09 -4.46
N VAL A 53 4.82 6.30 -5.43
CA VAL A 53 5.70 5.74 -6.46
C VAL A 53 5.17 6.02 -7.86
N LEU A 54 6.06 6.03 -8.85
CA LEU A 54 5.71 5.98 -10.27
C LEU A 54 6.07 4.61 -10.84
N GLY A 55 5.21 4.09 -11.71
CA GLY A 55 5.54 2.92 -12.52
C GLY A 55 6.60 3.27 -13.56
N THR A 56 7.62 2.44 -13.72
CA THR A 56 8.57 2.53 -14.84
C THR A 56 7.94 1.93 -16.10
N HIS A 57 8.66 1.97 -17.23
CA HIS A 57 8.19 1.27 -18.44
C HIS A 57 8.09 -0.25 -18.26
N ARG A 58 8.87 -0.85 -17.34
CA ARG A 58 8.79 -2.29 -16.99
C ARG A 58 7.55 -2.68 -16.21
N ILE A 59 6.80 -1.72 -15.67
CA ILE A 59 5.54 -2.00 -14.97
C ILE A 59 4.51 -2.72 -15.86
N LYS A 60 4.69 -2.67 -17.18
CA LYS A 60 3.88 -3.43 -18.15
C LYS A 60 3.97 -4.94 -17.95
N ASP A 61 5.09 -5.43 -17.41
CA ASP A 61 5.32 -6.85 -17.09
C ASP A 61 4.37 -7.35 -15.98
N THR A 62 3.84 -6.42 -15.16
CA THR A 62 2.86 -6.67 -14.10
C THR A 62 1.48 -6.10 -14.43
N PHE A 63 1.13 -5.99 -15.71
CA PHE A 63 -0.12 -5.36 -16.16
C PHE A 63 -0.33 -3.95 -15.59
N CYS A 64 0.71 -3.12 -15.61
CA CYS A 64 0.73 -1.78 -15.02
C CYS A 64 0.17 -1.78 -13.59
N SER A 65 0.62 -2.71 -12.76
CA SER A 65 0.13 -2.87 -11.40
C SER A 65 1.27 -2.94 -10.40
N VAL A 66 1.06 -2.35 -9.23
CA VAL A 66 1.88 -2.47 -8.03
C VAL A 66 1.06 -3.06 -6.90
N ASN A 67 1.70 -3.50 -5.82
CA ASN A 67 1.01 -3.91 -4.62
C ASN A 67 0.20 -2.74 -4.02
N HIS A 68 -0.93 -3.06 -3.44
CA HIS A 68 -1.88 -2.12 -2.87
C HIS A 68 -1.41 -1.54 -1.51
N GLY A 69 -0.48 -2.22 -0.82
CA GLY A 69 0.09 -1.86 0.48
C GLY A 69 1.21 -2.83 0.85
N ALA A 70 1.76 -2.69 2.05
CA ALA A 70 2.85 -3.55 2.53
C ALA A 70 2.48 -5.04 2.58
N GLY A 71 1.20 -5.35 2.80
CA GLY A 71 0.74 -6.72 3.04
C GLY A 71 1.01 -7.18 4.46
N ARG A 72 0.31 -8.23 4.89
CA ARG A 72 0.38 -8.74 6.26
C ARG A 72 1.34 -9.93 6.36
N VAL A 73 2.00 -10.07 7.51
CA VAL A 73 2.79 -11.26 7.89
C VAL A 73 2.01 -12.20 8.80
N MET A 74 0.88 -11.72 9.38
CA MET A 74 0.03 -12.54 10.23
C MET A 74 -1.46 -12.22 10.05
N SER A 75 -2.32 -13.16 10.42
CA SER A 75 -3.77 -12.96 10.38
C SER A 75 -4.23 -11.96 11.46
N ARG A 76 -5.40 -11.35 11.27
CA ARG A 76 -6.02 -10.47 12.28
C ARG A 76 -6.22 -11.18 13.61
N LYS A 77 -6.72 -12.43 13.58
CA LYS A 77 -6.91 -13.25 14.78
C LYS A 77 -5.60 -13.46 15.53
N ARG A 78 -4.52 -13.79 14.82
CA ARG A 78 -3.19 -13.97 15.40
C ARG A 78 -2.68 -12.67 16.02
N ALA A 79 -2.77 -11.55 15.33
CA ALA A 79 -2.36 -10.26 15.87
C ALA A 79 -3.11 -9.89 17.16
N LYS A 80 -4.44 -10.11 17.21
CA LYS A 80 -5.24 -9.88 18.43
C LYS A 80 -4.83 -10.77 19.61
N SER A 81 -4.31 -11.97 19.37
CA SER A 81 -3.86 -12.88 20.43
C SER A 81 -2.41 -12.68 20.83
N GLU A 82 -1.59 -12.13 19.96
CA GLU A 82 -0.14 -12.04 20.12
C GLU A 82 0.31 -10.69 20.71
N PHE A 83 -0.44 -9.60 20.39
CA PHE A 83 -0.09 -8.26 20.86
C PHE A 83 -0.95 -7.79 22.01
N THR A 84 -0.32 -7.07 22.95
CA THR A 84 -0.95 -6.34 24.03
C THR A 84 -1.22 -4.88 23.64
N LYS A 85 -1.97 -4.14 24.46
CA LYS A 85 -2.15 -2.69 24.29
C LYS A 85 -0.81 -1.93 24.43
N GLU A 86 0.01 -2.38 25.35
CA GLU A 86 1.34 -1.84 25.65
C GLU A 86 2.26 -2.03 24.44
N ASP A 87 2.21 -3.18 23.78
CA ASP A 87 2.95 -3.44 22.53
C ASP A 87 2.49 -2.51 21.42
N LEU A 88 1.18 -2.33 21.27
CA LEU A 88 0.63 -1.43 20.26
C LEU A 88 1.09 0.02 20.48
N VAL A 89 1.03 0.52 21.72
CA VAL A 89 1.50 1.88 22.05
C VAL A 89 2.99 2.05 21.70
N LYS A 90 3.83 1.07 22.02
CA LYS A 90 5.25 1.09 21.64
C LYS A 90 5.45 1.10 20.12
N GLN A 91 4.69 0.29 19.40
CA GLN A 91 4.76 0.20 17.94
C GLN A 91 4.27 1.47 17.24
N MET A 92 3.32 2.20 17.83
CA MET A 92 2.82 3.46 17.30
C MET A 92 3.80 4.63 17.53
N GLY A 93 4.64 4.56 18.55
CA GLY A 93 5.67 5.56 18.83
C GLY A 93 5.09 6.97 18.97
N HIS A 94 5.49 7.89 18.07
CA HIS A 94 5.03 9.29 18.06
C HIS A 94 3.67 9.51 17.36
N VAL A 95 3.10 8.49 16.77
CA VAL A 95 1.85 8.63 15.98
C VAL A 95 0.67 8.83 16.90
N VAL A 96 0.00 9.98 16.80
CA VAL A 96 -1.20 10.28 17.59
C VAL A 96 -2.32 9.33 17.19
N THR A 97 -2.82 8.55 18.15
CA THR A 97 -3.86 7.57 17.89
C THR A 97 -5.17 7.96 18.57
N ILE A 98 -6.20 8.19 17.77
CA ILE A 98 -7.57 8.49 18.24
C ILE A 98 -8.45 7.31 17.86
N ALA A 99 -8.90 6.55 18.87
CA ALA A 99 -9.80 5.42 18.72
C ALA A 99 -10.65 5.25 19.97
N ARG A 100 -11.84 4.67 19.84
CA ARG A 100 -12.69 4.35 21.00
C ARG A 100 -12.07 3.32 21.92
N SER A 101 -11.34 2.36 21.37
CA SER A 101 -10.64 1.31 22.12
C SER A 101 -9.33 0.94 21.45
N MET A 102 -8.24 0.96 22.21
CA MET A 102 -6.95 0.44 21.74
C MET A 102 -6.99 -1.06 21.46
N LYS A 103 -7.85 -1.80 22.19
CA LYS A 103 -8.00 -3.25 21.98
C LYS A 103 -8.56 -3.58 20.59
N SER A 104 -9.43 -2.74 20.04
CA SER A 104 -9.98 -2.92 18.70
C SER A 104 -8.95 -2.71 17.58
N LEU A 105 -7.79 -2.12 17.90
CA LEU A 105 -6.72 -1.86 16.95
C LEU A 105 -5.64 -2.94 16.89
N LEU A 106 -5.66 -3.92 17.79
CA LEU A 106 -4.60 -4.94 17.87
C LEU A 106 -4.46 -5.76 16.60
N ASP A 107 -5.53 -5.95 15.86
CA ASP A 107 -5.47 -6.65 14.57
C ASP A 107 -4.79 -5.86 13.46
N GLU A 108 -4.65 -4.55 13.64
CA GLU A 108 -3.99 -3.62 12.70
C GLU A 108 -2.62 -3.15 13.22
N ALA A 109 -2.09 -3.80 14.26
CA ALA A 109 -0.78 -3.47 14.84
C ALA A 109 0.33 -3.42 13.77
N PRO A 110 1.25 -2.46 13.81
CA PRO A 110 2.30 -2.31 12.81
C PRO A 110 3.09 -3.58 12.51
N LEU A 111 3.48 -4.35 13.53
CA LEU A 111 4.19 -5.63 13.37
C LEU A 111 3.37 -6.76 12.74
N ALA A 112 2.07 -6.57 12.52
CA ALA A 112 1.26 -7.50 11.76
C ALA A 112 1.47 -7.39 10.24
N TYR A 113 2.23 -6.39 9.80
CA TYR A 113 2.52 -6.07 8.40
C TYR A 113 3.99 -6.30 8.06
N LYS A 114 4.26 -6.49 6.76
CA LYS A 114 5.62 -6.49 6.24
C LYS A 114 6.25 -5.11 6.39
N ASP A 115 7.56 -5.07 6.47
CA ASP A 115 8.30 -3.81 6.43
C ASP A 115 8.05 -3.13 5.08
N ILE A 116 7.54 -1.90 5.11
CA ILE A 116 7.23 -1.15 3.90
C ILE A 116 8.49 -0.79 3.11
N ASP A 117 9.60 -0.56 3.77
CA ASP A 117 10.86 -0.20 3.12
C ASP A 117 11.42 -1.40 2.32
N GLU A 118 11.35 -2.62 2.88
CA GLU A 118 11.70 -3.85 2.16
C GLU A 118 10.77 -4.11 0.96
N VAL A 119 9.47 -3.85 1.13
CA VAL A 119 8.50 -3.99 0.04
C VAL A 119 8.81 -3.02 -1.11
N ILE A 120 9.12 -1.76 -0.81
CA ILE A 120 9.49 -0.77 -1.82
C ILE A 120 10.83 -1.10 -2.45
N PHE A 121 11.82 -1.52 -1.66
CA PHE A 121 13.12 -1.97 -2.16
C PHE A 121 12.95 -3.09 -3.20
N THR A 122 12.14 -4.09 -2.91
CA THR A 122 11.84 -5.19 -3.84
C THR A 122 11.27 -4.70 -5.17
N LEU A 123 10.36 -3.72 -5.15
CA LEU A 123 9.79 -3.15 -6.37
C LEU A 123 10.82 -2.36 -7.19
N VAL A 124 11.73 -1.68 -6.51
CA VAL A 124 12.83 -0.91 -7.14
C VAL A 124 13.85 -1.86 -7.77
N GLU A 125 14.30 -2.89 -7.04
CA GLU A 125 15.24 -3.90 -7.54
C GLU A 125 14.66 -4.66 -8.75
N ALA A 126 13.36 -4.96 -8.74
CA ALA A 126 12.67 -5.51 -9.89
C ALA A 126 12.55 -4.52 -11.07
N GLY A 127 12.93 -3.26 -10.88
CA GLY A 127 12.83 -2.20 -11.88
C GLY A 127 11.39 -1.80 -12.22
N LEU A 128 10.42 -2.11 -11.36
CA LEU A 128 8.99 -1.87 -11.61
C LEU A 128 8.57 -0.46 -11.24
N THR A 129 9.17 0.12 -10.20
CA THR A 129 8.76 1.43 -9.67
C THR A 129 9.95 2.34 -9.38
N LYS A 130 9.66 3.64 -9.38
CA LYS A 130 10.53 4.70 -8.87
C LYS A 130 9.83 5.39 -7.70
N PRO A 131 10.34 5.29 -6.46
CA PRO A 131 9.79 6.01 -5.33
C PRO A 131 10.03 7.51 -5.50
N LEU A 132 9.01 8.32 -5.18
CA LEU A 132 9.05 9.77 -5.22
C LEU A 132 9.22 10.35 -3.82
N VAL A 133 8.41 9.88 -2.87
CA VAL A 133 8.40 10.39 -1.50
C VAL A 133 7.92 9.31 -0.54
N LYS A 134 8.52 9.29 0.65
CA LYS A 134 8.05 8.56 1.82
C LYS A 134 7.26 9.53 2.71
N LEU A 135 6.05 9.16 3.06
CA LEU A 135 5.16 9.92 3.95
C LEU A 135 5.21 9.27 5.34
N SER A 136 5.49 10.05 6.36
CA SER A 136 5.44 9.58 7.76
C SER A 136 4.07 9.85 8.36
N PRO A 137 3.46 8.90 9.08
CA PRO A 137 2.17 9.13 9.72
C PRO A 137 2.34 10.10 10.89
N MET A 138 1.46 11.09 10.98
CA MET A 138 1.36 12.01 12.12
C MET A 138 0.28 11.57 13.10
N GLY A 139 -0.80 11.02 12.59
CA GLY A 139 -1.93 10.59 13.39
C GLY A 139 -2.82 9.59 12.68
N VAL A 140 -3.55 8.83 13.46
CA VAL A 140 -4.51 7.81 13.02
C VAL A 140 -5.83 8.03 13.72
N LEU A 141 -6.90 8.12 12.95
CA LEU A 141 -8.28 8.12 13.44
C LEU A 141 -8.93 6.81 13.00
N LYS A 142 -9.38 6.01 13.97
CA LYS A 142 -10.09 4.75 13.72
C LYS A 142 -11.47 4.76 14.39
N GLY A 143 -12.51 4.62 13.55
CA GLY A 143 -13.85 4.28 14.01
C GLY A 143 -13.94 2.81 14.42
N GLU A 144 -15.03 2.41 15.03
CA GLU A 144 -15.38 1.00 15.18
C GLU A 144 -15.68 0.46 13.77
N GLY A 145 -14.94 -0.58 13.38
CA GLY A 145 -15.36 -1.39 12.25
C GLY A 145 -16.70 -2.02 12.63
N SER A 146 -17.72 -1.85 11.81
CA SER A 146 -18.91 -2.68 11.91
C SER A 146 -18.44 -4.13 11.82
N GLU A 147 -18.61 -4.91 12.88
CA GLU A 147 -18.48 -6.35 12.81
C GLU A 147 -19.53 -6.84 11.80
N GLY A 148 -19.07 -7.14 10.59
CA GLY A 148 -19.83 -7.83 9.56
C GLY A 148 -19.42 -9.28 9.54
#